data_dd622e6523720a5d5ddb23978a69fbb1
#
_entry.id   dd622e6523720a5d5ddb23978a69fbb1
#
_cell.length_a   1.000
_cell.length_b   1.000
_cell.length_c   1.000
_cell.angle_alpha   90.00
_cell.angle_beta   90.00
_cell.angle_gamma   90.00
#
_symmetry.space_group_name_H-M   'P 1'
#
loop_
_entity.id
_entity.type
_entity.pdbx_description
1 polymer ?
#
loop_
_entity_poly.entity_id
_entity_poly.type
_entity_poly.pdbx_seq_one_letter_code
_entity_poly.pdbx_strand_id
1 'polypeptide(L)'
;MDLTHAFSVSIVTPGGVVFEGKAQSVIFPGRNGTFEVLMNHKPLLSRLRSGTIAVDGREIPIAQGVVRVLANQVLAIVERG
;
A
#
# COMPACT_ATOMS: atom_id res chain seq x y z
N MET A 1 -12.74 -10.31 -11.53
CA MET A 1 -11.60 -10.33 -10.62
C MET A 1 -11.69 -11.54 -9.70
N ASP A 2 -10.62 -12.30 -9.60
CA ASP A 2 -10.54 -13.42 -8.66
C ASP A 2 -10.17 -12.86 -7.27
N LEU A 3 -11.06 -13.00 -6.30
CA LEU A 3 -10.85 -12.51 -4.95
C LEU A 3 -10.20 -13.54 -4.02
N THR A 4 -9.87 -14.73 -4.53
CA THR A 4 -9.27 -15.80 -3.72
C THR A 4 -7.93 -15.38 -3.12
N HIS A 5 -7.15 -14.56 -3.84
CA HIS A 5 -5.83 -14.07 -3.42
C HIS A 5 -5.83 -12.57 -3.15
N ALA A 6 -6.99 -12.00 -2.86
CA ALA A 6 -7.11 -10.57 -2.58
C ALA A 6 -7.05 -10.30 -1.08
N PHE A 7 -6.45 -9.16 -0.73
CA PHE A 7 -6.36 -8.69 0.64
C PHE A 7 -6.87 -7.26 0.74
N SER A 8 -7.14 -6.80 1.97
CA SER A 8 -7.68 -5.46 2.19
C SER A 8 -6.58 -4.42 2.12
N VAL A 9 -6.85 -3.32 1.42
CA VAL A 9 -5.93 -2.19 1.29
C VAL A 9 -6.67 -0.89 1.59
N SER A 10 -6.07 -0.07 2.44
CA SER A 10 -6.55 1.27 2.73
C SER A 10 -5.37 2.22 2.64
N ILE A 11 -5.49 3.26 1.83
CA ILE A 11 -4.48 4.31 1.69
C ILE A 11 -5.17 5.62 2.02
N VAL A 12 -4.69 6.27 3.07
CA VAL A 12 -5.32 7.48 3.60
C VAL A 12 -4.32 8.62 3.70
N THR A 13 -4.84 9.84 3.64
CA THR A 13 -4.10 11.07 3.91
C THR A 13 -4.83 11.82 5.02
N PRO A 14 -4.24 12.87 5.59
CA PRO A 14 -4.99 13.73 6.51
C PRO A 14 -6.27 14.30 5.90
N GLY A 15 -6.30 14.46 4.58
CA GLY A 15 -7.48 14.98 3.87
C GLY A 15 -8.55 13.95 3.57
N GLY A 16 -8.30 12.67 3.79
CA GLY A 16 -9.28 11.62 3.56
C GLY A 16 -8.72 10.37 2.93
N VAL A 17 -9.62 9.52 2.46
CA VAL A 17 -9.28 8.24 1.85
C VAL A 17 -8.87 8.45 0.40
N VAL A 18 -7.71 7.90 0.01
CA VAL A 18 -7.24 7.91 -1.38
C VAL A 18 -7.65 6.64 -2.10
N PHE A 19 -7.57 5.51 -1.41
CA PHE A 19 -7.96 4.21 -1.94
C PHE A 19 -8.44 3.33 -0.80
N GLU A 20 -9.51 2.60 -1.05
CA GLU A 20 -9.99 1.59 -0.10
C GLU A 20 -10.64 0.46 -0.90
N GLY A 21 -10.20 -0.77 -0.65
CA GLY A 21 -10.75 -1.91 -1.35
C GLY A 21 -9.86 -3.13 -1.23
N LYS A 22 -10.04 -4.05 -2.17
CA LYS A 22 -9.27 -5.29 -2.25
C LYS A 22 -8.25 -5.17 -3.37
N ALA A 23 -7.10 -5.82 -3.17
CA ALA A 23 -6.05 -5.90 -4.18
C ALA A 23 -5.38 -7.25 -4.14
N GLN A 24 -4.76 -7.64 -5.25
CA GLN A 24 -3.96 -8.86 -5.33
C GLN A 24 -2.47 -8.54 -5.20
N SER A 25 -2.07 -7.31 -5.50
CA SER A 25 -0.68 -6.87 -5.43
C SER A 25 -0.62 -5.39 -5.16
N VAL A 26 0.24 -4.98 -4.23
CA VAL A 26 0.55 -3.57 -4.02
C VAL A 26 2.06 -3.41 -3.97
N ILE A 27 2.58 -2.49 -4.77
CA ILE A 27 4.01 -2.18 -4.80
C ILE A 27 4.21 -0.83 -4.13
N PHE A 28 5.11 -0.81 -3.13
CA PHE A 28 5.38 0.38 -2.33
C PHE A 28 6.79 0.92 -2.57
N PRO A 29 6.96 2.25 -2.60
CA PRO A 29 8.29 2.85 -2.63
C PRO A 29 8.86 2.91 -1.22
N GLY A 30 9.37 1.79 -0.73
CA GLY A 30 9.96 1.71 0.59
C GLY A 30 11.22 2.56 0.71
N ARG A 31 11.52 3.01 1.93
CA ARG A 31 12.67 3.87 2.17
C ARG A 31 13.99 3.18 1.78
N ASN A 32 14.07 1.87 1.98
CA ASN A 32 15.26 1.09 1.66
C ASN A 32 15.14 0.32 0.35
N GLY A 33 14.13 0.64 -0.45
CA GLY A 33 13.89 0.00 -1.73
C GLY A 33 12.43 -0.33 -1.95
N THR A 34 12.07 -0.50 -3.19
CA THR A 34 10.72 -0.89 -3.59
C THR A 34 10.44 -2.33 -3.13
N PHE A 35 9.24 -2.56 -2.61
CA PHE A 35 8.82 -3.91 -2.25
C PHE A 35 7.37 -4.16 -2.65
N GLU A 36 7.04 -5.43 -2.82
CA GLU A 36 5.71 -5.86 -3.22
C GLU A 36 5.02 -6.61 -2.08
N VAL A 37 3.74 -6.31 -1.87
CA VAL A 37 2.90 -7.01 -0.91
C VAL A 37 1.92 -7.87 -1.67
N LEU A 38 1.91 -9.16 -1.36
CA LEU A 38 0.98 -10.14 -1.87
C LEU A 38 0.22 -10.75 -0.70
N MET A 39 -0.76 -11.59 -1.00
CA MET A 39 -1.49 -12.30 0.05
C MET A 39 -0.54 -13.08 0.95
N ASN A 40 -0.84 -13.10 2.25
CA ASN A 40 -0.04 -13.77 3.28
C ASN A 40 1.36 -13.19 3.46
N HIS A 41 1.55 -11.93 3.08
CA HIS A 41 2.80 -11.23 3.36
C HIS A 41 3.06 -11.18 4.87
N LYS A 42 4.33 -11.32 5.24
CA LYS A 42 4.75 -11.22 6.64
C LYS A 42 4.35 -9.86 7.23
N PRO A 43 4.09 -9.78 8.54
CA PRO A 43 3.88 -8.50 9.18
C PRO A 43 5.02 -7.54 8.90
N LEU A 44 4.67 -6.30 8.58
CA LEU A 44 5.63 -5.29 8.16
C LEU A 44 5.17 -3.91 8.62
N LEU A 45 6.12 -3.12 9.10
CA LEU A 45 5.93 -1.70 9.31
C LEU A 45 7.10 -1.00 8.63
N SER A 46 6.82 -0.15 7.65
CA SER A 46 7.86 0.47 6.84
C SER A 46 7.55 1.93 6.54
N ARG A 47 8.61 2.73 6.50
CA ARG A 47 8.52 4.09 5.97
C ARG A 47 8.56 4.05 4.45
N LEU A 48 7.82 4.99 3.85
CA LEU A 48 7.76 5.16 2.41
C LEU A 48 8.42 6.49 2.03
N ARG A 49 9.19 6.45 0.95
CA ARG A 49 9.80 7.66 0.38
C ARG A 49 8.92 8.20 -0.73
N SER A 50 9.28 9.36 -1.26
CA SER A 50 8.62 9.93 -2.43
C SER A 50 8.67 8.92 -3.59
N GLY A 51 7.55 8.70 -4.21
CA GLY A 51 7.42 7.75 -5.30
C GLY A 51 5.96 7.43 -5.57
N THR A 52 5.71 6.23 -6.08
CA THR A 52 4.38 5.81 -6.48
C THR A 52 4.02 4.48 -5.82
N ILE A 53 2.82 4.43 -5.24
CA ILE A 53 2.22 3.16 -4.81
C ILE A 53 1.43 2.62 -5.99
N ALA A 54 1.67 1.35 -6.36
CA ALA A 54 0.93 0.71 -7.44
C ALA A 54 0.00 -0.36 -6.86
N VAL A 55 -1.32 -0.14 -6.94
CA VAL A 55 -2.34 -1.07 -6.47
C VAL A 55 -2.92 -1.77 -7.69
N ASP A 56 -2.56 -3.03 -7.90
CA ASP A 56 -2.95 -3.79 -9.10
C ASP A 56 -2.70 -2.98 -10.38
N GLY A 57 -1.54 -2.30 -10.45
CA GLY A 57 -1.16 -1.48 -11.59
C GLY A 57 -1.70 -0.05 -11.56
N ARG A 58 -2.62 0.28 -10.65
CA ARG A 58 -3.12 1.64 -10.50
C ARG A 58 -2.12 2.46 -9.68
N GLU A 59 -1.62 3.55 -10.25
CA GLU A 59 -0.54 4.34 -9.67
C GLU A 59 -1.07 5.50 -8.83
N ILE A 60 -0.52 5.63 -7.63
CA ILE A 60 -0.87 6.68 -6.68
C ILE A 60 0.43 7.36 -6.25
N PRO A 61 0.71 8.58 -6.71
CA PRO A 61 1.94 9.29 -6.31
C PRO A 61 1.84 9.77 -4.86
N ILE A 62 2.95 9.62 -4.14
CA ILE A 62 3.04 10.06 -2.75
C ILE A 62 4.34 10.82 -2.54
N ALA A 63 4.34 11.73 -1.57
CA ALA A 63 5.54 12.43 -1.14
C ALA A 63 6.29 11.65 -0.07
N GLN A 64 5.55 11.07 0.87
CA GLN A 64 6.10 10.23 1.93
C GLN A 64 4.96 9.52 2.65
N GLY A 65 5.30 8.59 3.52
CA GLY A 65 4.29 7.91 4.31
C GLY A 65 4.85 6.77 5.13
N VAL A 66 3.92 6.03 5.72
CA VAL A 66 4.22 4.78 6.44
C VAL A 66 3.17 3.75 6.03
N VAL A 67 3.56 2.48 6.05
CA VAL A 67 2.64 1.38 5.76
C VAL A 67 2.78 0.30 6.80
N ARG A 68 1.64 -0.25 7.20
CA ARG A 68 1.56 -1.42 8.06
C ARG A 68 0.87 -2.54 7.30
N VAL A 69 1.49 -3.72 7.32
CA VAL A 69 0.93 -4.94 6.75
C VAL A 69 0.75 -5.94 7.89
N LEU A 70 -0.45 -6.43 8.09
CA LEU A 70 -0.74 -7.39 9.15
C LEU A 70 -1.99 -8.20 8.77
N ALA A 71 -1.86 -9.52 8.77
CA ALA A 71 -2.99 -10.44 8.58
C ALA A 71 -3.85 -10.10 7.36
N ASN A 72 -3.22 -9.91 6.20
CA ASN A 72 -3.89 -9.58 4.94
C ASN A 72 -4.67 -8.27 4.99
N GLN A 73 -4.21 -7.36 5.84
CA GLN A 73 -4.72 -5.99 5.91
C GLN A 73 -3.56 -5.03 5.75
N VAL A 74 -3.70 -4.13 4.80
CA VAL A 74 -2.68 -3.12 4.50
C VAL A 74 -3.25 -1.75 4.79
N LEU A 75 -2.57 -1.00 5.64
CA LEU A 75 -2.92 0.38 5.92
C LEU A 75 -1.70 1.25 5.62
N ALA A 76 -1.86 2.18 4.68
CA ALA A 76 -0.85 3.17 4.38
C ALA A 76 -1.39 4.55 4.71
N ILE A 77 -0.60 5.31 5.47
CA ILE A 77 -0.90 6.70 5.80
C ILE A 77 0.16 7.53 5.07
N VAL A 78 -0.29 8.35 4.14
CA VAL A 78 0.62 9.01 3.20
C VAL A 78 0.33 10.50 3.09
N GLU A 79 1.33 11.24 2.60
CA GLU A 79 1.16 12.59 2.08
C GLU A 79 1.20 12.49 0.56
N ARG A 80 0.27 13.18 -0.09
CA ARG A 80 0.19 13.14 -1.55
C ARG A 80 1.37 13.88 -2.19
N GLY A 81 1.83 13.29 -3.28
CA GLY A 81 2.87 13.89 -4.09
C GLY A 81 2.34 14.82 -5.16
#